data_f3c302f56ac41bb5e185d5c61b5004a3
#
_entry.id   f3c302f56ac41bb5e185d5c61b5004a3
#
_cell.length_a   1.000
_cell.length_b   1.000
_cell.length_c   1.000
_cell.angle_alpha   90.00
_cell.angle_beta   90.00
_cell.angle_gamma   90.00
#
_symmetry.space_group_name_H-M   'P 1'
#
loop_
_entity.id
_entity.type
_entity.pdbx_description
1 polymer ?
#
loop_
_entity_poly.entity_id
_entity_poly.type
_entity_poly.pdbx_seq_one_letter_code
_entity_poly.pdbx_strand_id
1 'polypeptide(L)'
;MSALHRARRVVLVVAIGISALSAVLLLAAWRNDHTITSDMGTATAEVLSAGSLRSAVSFVTPDGVTHNPELGVLYPTGLTAGQRIAVEYARSDPDLVRVTGRDARVAIVPTLSVIVVTWVVATPLVMYLGRRARSEVRNSSLHLDT
;
A
#
# COMPACT_ATOMS: atom_id res chain seq x y z
N MET A 1 -23.09 -3.26 27.85
CA MET A 1 -22.70 -2.55 26.62
C MET A 1 -23.50 -3.13 25.46
N SER A 2 -24.34 -2.32 24.80
CA SER A 2 -25.17 -2.81 23.69
C SER A 2 -24.33 -3.32 22.53
N ALA A 3 -24.87 -4.29 21.78
CA ALA A 3 -24.21 -4.85 20.58
C ALA A 3 -23.83 -3.75 19.58
N LEU A 4 -24.63 -2.68 19.49
CA LEU A 4 -24.41 -1.53 18.61
C LEU A 4 -23.14 -0.73 18.99
N HIS A 5 -22.83 -0.58 20.27
CA HIS A 5 -21.61 0.08 20.72
C HIS A 5 -20.36 -0.75 20.37
N ARG A 6 -20.45 -2.08 20.48
CA ARG A 6 -19.37 -2.99 20.07
C ARG A 6 -19.15 -2.92 18.56
N ALA A 7 -20.23 -3.01 17.77
CA ALA A 7 -20.14 -2.90 16.31
C ALA A 7 -19.51 -1.57 15.87
N ARG A 8 -19.91 -0.43 16.47
CA ARG A 8 -19.32 0.88 16.20
C ARG A 8 -17.80 0.91 16.49
N ARG A 9 -17.38 0.33 17.63
CA ARG A 9 -15.96 0.26 17.98
C ARG A 9 -15.17 -0.59 17.00
N VAL A 10 -15.72 -1.74 16.60
CA VAL A 10 -15.07 -2.62 15.61
C VAL A 10 -14.87 -1.90 14.29
N VAL A 11 -15.88 -1.20 13.76
CA VAL A 11 -15.78 -0.42 12.52
C VAL A 11 -14.67 0.64 12.62
N LEU A 12 -14.60 1.36 13.74
CA LEU A 12 -13.56 2.38 13.95
C LEU A 12 -12.15 1.75 14.03
N VAL A 13 -12.00 0.66 14.77
CA VAL A 13 -10.71 -0.04 14.90
C VAL A 13 -10.23 -0.55 13.54
N VAL A 14 -11.13 -1.14 12.75
CA VAL A 14 -10.79 -1.61 11.39
C VAL A 14 -10.39 -0.45 10.49
N ALA A 15 -11.16 0.66 10.47
CA ALA A 15 -10.85 1.81 9.65
C ALA A 15 -9.51 2.45 10.02
N ILE A 16 -9.21 2.58 11.32
CA ILE A 16 -7.93 3.09 11.82
C ILE A 16 -6.80 2.12 11.45
N GLY A 17 -7.01 0.81 11.61
CA GLY A 17 -6.03 -0.22 11.26
C GLY A 17 -5.66 -0.19 9.77
N ILE A 18 -6.63 -0.09 8.88
CA ILE A 18 -6.40 0.06 7.42
C ILE A 18 -5.63 1.36 7.14
N SER A 19 -6.01 2.47 7.77
CA SER A 19 -5.33 3.75 7.57
C SER A 19 -3.87 3.71 8.06
N ALA A 20 -3.62 3.11 9.22
CA ALA A 20 -2.27 2.94 9.76
C ALA A 20 -1.39 2.06 8.87
N LEU A 21 -1.92 0.92 8.40
CA LEU A 21 -1.22 0.04 7.47
C LEU A 21 -0.89 0.76 6.16
N SER A 22 -1.85 1.50 5.61
CA SER A 22 -1.65 2.30 4.40
C SER A 22 -0.56 3.36 4.58
N ALA A 23 -0.52 4.03 5.73
CA ALA A 23 0.52 5.01 6.06
C ALA A 23 1.92 4.36 6.15
N VAL A 24 2.03 3.17 6.76
CA VAL A 24 3.30 2.42 6.83
C VAL A 24 3.77 2.02 5.43
N LEU A 25 2.87 1.55 4.56
CA LEU A 25 3.21 1.19 3.18
C LEU A 25 3.69 2.40 2.37
N LEU A 26 3.03 3.55 2.50
CA LEU A 26 3.47 4.79 1.86
C LEU A 26 4.85 5.24 2.35
N LEU A 27 5.09 5.17 3.66
CA LEU A 27 6.38 5.53 4.23
C LEU A 27 7.50 4.60 3.75
N ALA A 28 7.24 3.29 3.67
CA ALA A 28 8.18 2.31 3.13
C ALA A 28 8.48 2.58 1.65
N ALA A 29 7.47 2.83 0.83
CA ALA A 29 7.63 3.16 -0.57
C ALA A 29 8.44 4.46 -0.77
N TRP A 30 8.14 5.49 0.01
CA TRP A 30 8.89 6.75 -0.03
C TRP A 30 10.34 6.57 0.40
N ARG A 31 10.59 5.79 1.45
CA ARG A 31 11.95 5.51 1.93
C ARG A 31 12.78 4.77 0.88
N ASN A 32 12.21 3.73 0.25
CA ASN A 32 12.87 2.99 -0.81
C ASN A 32 13.19 3.90 -2.00
N ASP A 33 12.23 4.72 -2.42
CA ASP A 33 12.39 5.68 -3.49
C ASP A 33 13.50 6.70 -3.19
N HIS A 34 13.53 7.22 -1.97
CA HIS A 34 14.56 8.13 -1.51
C HIS A 34 15.95 7.49 -1.51
N THR A 35 16.06 6.22 -1.06
CA THR A 35 17.33 5.49 -1.07
C THR A 35 17.84 5.29 -2.49
N ILE A 36 16.98 4.88 -3.44
CA ILE A 36 17.36 4.75 -4.85
C ILE A 36 17.81 6.10 -5.41
N THR A 37 17.05 7.15 -5.16
CA THR A 37 17.31 8.47 -5.75
C THR A 37 18.58 9.13 -5.20
N SER A 38 18.92 8.89 -3.92
CA SER A 38 20.10 9.49 -3.28
C SER A 38 21.43 8.92 -3.79
N ASP A 39 21.45 7.67 -4.26
CA ASP A 39 22.65 6.99 -4.77
C ASP A 39 22.32 6.16 -6.02
N MET A 40 21.72 6.83 -7.01
CA MET A 40 21.12 6.19 -8.18
C MET A 40 22.17 5.68 -9.17
N GLY A 41 22.07 4.38 -9.49
CA GLY A 41 22.65 3.75 -10.65
C GLY A 41 21.59 3.42 -11.68
N THR A 42 21.95 3.36 -12.94
CA THR A 42 21.10 2.94 -14.05
C THR A 42 21.71 1.74 -14.75
N ALA A 43 20.89 0.80 -15.16
CA ALA A 43 21.32 -0.37 -15.93
C ALA A 43 20.22 -0.82 -16.90
N THR A 44 20.61 -1.69 -17.84
CA THR A 44 19.64 -2.45 -18.63
C THR A 44 19.48 -3.82 -18.02
N ALA A 45 18.26 -4.14 -17.61
CA ALA A 45 17.92 -5.44 -17.04
C ALA A 45 17.20 -6.31 -18.07
N GLU A 46 17.44 -7.62 -18.00
CA GLU A 46 16.66 -8.63 -18.71
C GLU A 46 15.57 -9.17 -17.79
N VAL A 47 14.36 -9.27 -18.29
CA VAL A 47 13.23 -9.84 -17.57
C VAL A 47 13.31 -11.36 -17.65
N LEU A 48 13.59 -12.01 -16.53
CA LEU A 48 13.69 -13.48 -16.43
C LEU A 48 12.30 -14.13 -16.37
N SER A 49 11.40 -13.52 -15.63
CA SER A 49 10.01 -13.95 -15.55
C SER A 49 9.08 -12.77 -15.34
N ALA A 50 7.94 -12.76 -16.01
CA ALA A 50 6.95 -11.71 -15.93
C ALA A 50 5.76 -12.15 -15.06
N GLY A 51 5.52 -11.46 -13.96
CA GLY A 51 4.36 -11.66 -13.09
C GLY A 51 3.50 -10.41 -13.01
N SER A 52 2.28 -10.54 -12.51
CA SER A 52 1.32 -9.43 -12.37
C SER A 52 1.70 -8.43 -11.28
N LEU A 53 2.33 -8.90 -10.21
CA LEU A 53 2.73 -8.07 -9.06
C LEU A 53 4.24 -7.82 -9.03
N ARG A 54 5.02 -8.80 -9.50
CA ARG A 54 6.48 -8.77 -9.51
C ARG A 54 7.01 -9.44 -10.77
N SER A 55 8.13 -8.95 -11.29
CA SER A 55 8.89 -9.62 -12.34
C SER A 55 10.33 -9.81 -11.89
N ALA A 56 10.85 -11.02 -12.07
CA ALA A 56 12.26 -11.28 -11.83
C ALA A 56 13.07 -10.64 -12.96
N VAL A 57 14.14 -9.96 -12.58
CA VAL A 57 15.05 -9.29 -13.51
C VAL A 57 16.48 -9.62 -13.17
N SER A 58 17.35 -9.59 -14.19
CA SER A 58 18.81 -9.71 -14.05
C SER A 58 19.46 -8.50 -14.72
N PHE A 59 20.42 -7.90 -14.07
CA PHE A 59 21.21 -6.81 -14.65
C PHE A 59 22.66 -6.86 -14.18
N VAL A 60 23.53 -6.20 -14.94
CA VAL A 60 24.96 -6.12 -14.65
C VAL A 60 25.27 -4.68 -14.28
N THR A 61 25.96 -4.49 -13.16
CA THR A 61 26.46 -3.20 -12.71
C THR A 61 27.77 -2.85 -13.41
N PRO A 62 28.21 -1.57 -13.43
CA PRO A 62 29.42 -1.13 -14.13
C PRO A 62 30.72 -1.81 -13.69
N ASP A 63 30.75 -2.39 -12.50
CA ASP A 63 31.84 -3.20 -11.96
C ASP A 63 31.85 -4.65 -12.49
N GLY A 64 30.91 -5.01 -13.38
CA GLY A 64 30.78 -6.32 -13.98
C GLY A 64 30.05 -7.37 -13.14
N VAL A 65 29.49 -6.99 -12.00
CA VAL A 65 28.74 -7.91 -11.13
C VAL A 65 27.32 -8.07 -11.64
N THR A 66 26.86 -9.32 -11.73
CA THR A 66 25.46 -9.64 -12.07
C THR A 66 24.60 -9.66 -10.81
N HIS A 67 23.52 -8.91 -10.83
CA HIS A 67 22.54 -8.85 -9.75
C HIS A 67 21.20 -9.44 -10.20
N ASN A 68 20.63 -10.27 -9.32
CA ASN A 68 19.32 -10.88 -9.47
C ASN A 68 18.49 -10.56 -8.22
N PRO A 69 17.89 -9.36 -8.14
CA PRO A 69 17.18 -8.92 -6.95
C PRO A 69 16.10 -9.92 -6.53
N GLU A 70 16.11 -10.38 -5.26
CA GLU A 70 15.16 -11.37 -4.75
C GLU A 70 13.70 -10.90 -4.86
N LEU A 71 13.46 -9.62 -4.65
CA LEU A 71 12.13 -9.03 -4.76
C LEU A 71 11.74 -8.69 -6.21
N GLY A 72 12.70 -8.69 -7.14
CA GLY A 72 12.50 -8.27 -8.52
C GLY A 72 12.00 -6.82 -8.62
N VAL A 73 11.42 -6.48 -9.76
CA VAL A 73 10.75 -5.17 -9.94
C VAL A 73 9.27 -5.29 -9.65
N LEU A 74 8.75 -4.33 -8.88
CA LEU A 74 7.35 -4.29 -8.46
C LEU A 74 6.46 -3.65 -9.54
N TYR A 75 5.24 -4.17 -9.66
CA TYR A 75 4.17 -3.66 -10.53
C TYR A 75 4.59 -3.42 -11.99
N PRO A 76 5.28 -4.35 -12.62
CA PRO A 76 5.63 -4.21 -14.02
C PRO A 76 4.39 -4.51 -14.88
N THR A 77 3.77 -3.49 -15.46
CA THR A 77 2.69 -3.71 -16.43
C THR A 77 3.27 -3.97 -17.82
N GLY A 78 2.82 -5.06 -18.44
CA GLY A 78 3.14 -5.35 -19.84
C GLY A 78 4.56 -5.83 -20.10
N LEU A 79 5.27 -6.37 -19.11
CA LEU A 79 6.57 -7.01 -19.33
C LEU A 79 6.39 -8.44 -19.85
N THR A 80 7.34 -8.87 -20.66
CA THR A 80 7.46 -10.25 -21.14
C THR A 80 8.84 -10.81 -20.83
N ALA A 81 8.92 -12.12 -20.57
CA ALA A 81 10.20 -12.78 -20.36
C ALA A 81 11.13 -12.60 -21.59
N GLY A 82 12.41 -12.36 -21.35
CA GLY A 82 13.39 -12.04 -22.37
C GLY A 82 13.42 -10.57 -22.81
N GLN A 83 12.48 -9.74 -22.35
CA GLN A 83 12.47 -8.31 -22.65
C GLN A 83 13.59 -7.59 -21.89
N ARG A 84 14.20 -6.59 -22.55
CA ARG A 84 15.16 -5.69 -21.91
C ARG A 84 14.48 -4.39 -21.51
N ILE A 85 14.70 -3.98 -20.26
CA ILE A 85 14.11 -2.78 -19.66
C ILE A 85 15.20 -1.94 -19.00
N ALA A 86 15.00 -0.62 -19.00
CA ALA A 86 15.85 0.26 -18.21
C ALA A 86 15.41 0.20 -16.73
N VAL A 87 16.38 0.06 -15.84
CA VAL A 87 16.16 0.02 -14.39
C VAL A 87 17.05 1.05 -13.70
N GLU A 88 16.55 1.52 -12.56
CA GLU A 88 17.25 2.35 -11.59
C GLU A 88 17.43 1.55 -10.31
N TYR A 89 18.63 1.59 -9.73
CA TYR A 89 18.95 0.87 -8.51
C TYR A 89 19.77 1.73 -7.55
N ALA A 90 19.75 1.42 -6.28
CA ALA A 90 20.66 2.04 -5.32
C ALA A 90 22.04 1.40 -5.44
N ARG A 91 23.10 2.19 -5.66
CA ARG A 91 24.47 1.64 -5.79
C ARG A 91 24.97 0.99 -4.50
N SER A 92 24.51 1.51 -3.35
CA SER A 92 24.80 0.97 -2.04
C SER A 92 24.05 -0.33 -1.75
N ASP A 93 22.93 -0.59 -2.46
CA ASP A 93 22.08 -1.78 -2.31
C ASP A 93 21.43 -2.12 -3.66
N PRO A 94 22.12 -2.86 -4.55
CA PRO A 94 21.61 -3.19 -5.89
C PRO A 94 20.36 -4.08 -5.90
N ASP A 95 20.02 -4.73 -4.78
CA ASP A 95 18.75 -5.45 -4.64
C ASP A 95 17.56 -4.50 -4.60
N LEU A 96 17.80 -3.24 -4.25
CA LEU A 96 16.78 -2.20 -4.29
C LEU A 96 16.71 -1.58 -5.69
N VAL A 97 15.86 -2.15 -6.55
CA VAL A 97 15.74 -1.82 -7.97
C VAL A 97 14.29 -1.46 -8.34
N ARG A 98 14.13 -0.53 -9.28
CA ARG A 98 12.84 -0.16 -9.88
C ARG A 98 12.97 0.02 -11.39
N VAL A 99 11.84 -0.06 -12.10
CA VAL A 99 11.79 0.31 -13.52
C VAL A 99 11.96 1.83 -13.64
N THR A 100 12.81 2.27 -14.57
CA THR A 100 13.07 3.69 -14.81
C THR A 100 11.77 4.49 -15.00
N GLY A 101 11.68 5.64 -14.34
CA GLY A 101 10.51 6.52 -14.38
C GLY A 101 9.32 6.06 -13.53
N ARG A 102 9.48 5.00 -12.72
CA ARG A 102 8.47 4.55 -11.76
C ARG A 102 8.94 4.85 -10.34
N ASP A 103 8.48 5.96 -9.81
CA ASP A 103 8.76 6.41 -8.45
C ASP A 103 7.62 6.02 -7.48
N ALA A 104 7.79 6.37 -6.21
CA ALA A 104 6.79 6.12 -5.17
C ALA A 104 5.41 6.76 -5.46
N ARG A 105 5.33 7.74 -6.37
CA ARG A 105 4.07 8.42 -6.73
C ARG A 105 3.04 7.46 -7.31
N VAL A 106 3.49 6.40 -8.00
CA VAL A 106 2.61 5.35 -8.53
C VAL A 106 1.83 4.64 -7.42
N ALA A 107 2.39 4.54 -6.20
CA ALA A 107 1.73 3.93 -5.05
C ALA A 107 0.81 4.90 -4.29
N ILE A 108 0.98 6.21 -4.44
CA ILE A 108 0.24 7.23 -3.68
C ILE A 108 -1.25 7.18 -4.03
N VAL A 109 -1.59 7.23 -5.32
CA VAL A 109 -2.99 7.30 -5.76
C VAL A 109 -3.81 6.10 -5.29
N PRO A 110 -3.41 4.83 -5.54
CA PRO A 110 -4.18 3.69 -5.07
C PRO A 110 -4.26 3.62 -3.55
N THR A 111 -3.19 3.96 -2.83
CA THR A 111 -3.18 3.90 -1.37
C THR A 111 -4.08 4.97 -0.75
N LEU A 112 -4.04 6.21 -1.26
CA LEU A 112 -4.97 7.27 -0.82
C LEU A 112 -6.41 6.90 -1.14
N SER A 113 -6.68 6.28 -2.29
CA SER A 113 -8.02 5.80 -2.65
C SER A 113 -8.56 4.80 -1.64
N VAL A 114 -7.75 3.87 -1.17
CA VAL A 114 -8.13 2.91 -0.11
C VAL A 114 -8.52 3.63 1.17
N ILE A 115 -7.74 4.63 1.60
CA ILE A 115 -8.05 5.42 2.81
C ILE A 115 -9.38 6.16 2.63
N VAL A 116 -9.54 6.87 1.51
CA VAL A 116 -10.76 7.65 1.23
C VAL A 116 -11.99 6.74 1.21
N VAL A 117 -11.96 5.62 0.48
CA VAL A 117 -13.08 4.66 0.41
C VAL A 117 -13.39 4.10 1.81
N THR A 118 -12.36 3.75 2.57
CA THR A 118 -12.53 3.26 3.95
C THR A 118 -13.33 4.25 4.80
N TRP A 119 -12.99 5.53 4.76
CA TRP A 119 -13.68 6.55 5.55
C TRP A 119 -15.04 6.95 4.99
N VAL A 120 -15.22 6.93 3.67
CA VAL A 120 -16.53 7.14 3.02
C VAL A 120 -17.54 6.07 3.47
N VAL A 121 -17.09 4.83 3.67
CA VAL A 121 -17.95 3.74 4.16
C VAL A 121 -18.07 3.76 5.69
N ALA A 122 -16.96 3.92 6.40
CA ALA A 122 -16.94 3.84 7.86
C ALA A 122 -17.73 5.00 8.53
N THR A 123 -17.63 6.21 8.00
CA THR A 123 -18.28 7.39 8.61
C THR A 123 -19.80 7.26 8.68
N PRO A 124 -20.53 7.03 7.56
CA PRO A 124 -21.99 6.89 7.63
C PRO A 124 -22.40 5.67 8.46
N LEU A 125 -21.65 4.57 8.43
CA LEU A 125 -21.94 3.39 9.21
C LEU A 125 -21.82 3.66 10.73
N VAL A 126 -20.77 4.34 11.16
CA VAL A 126 -20.55 4.75 12.55
C VAL A 126 -21.64 5.73 13.01
N MET A 127 -22.03 6.66 12.15
CA MET A 127 -23.13 7.60 12.44
C MET A 127 -24.48 6.89 12.59
N TYR A 128 -24.78 5.96 11.69
CA TYR A 128 -26.00 5.16 11.71
C TYR A 128 -26.09 4.31 12.98
N LEU A 129 -25.02 3.56 13.31
CA LEU A 129 -24.96 2.76 14.53
C LEU A 129 -25.08 3.63 15.80
N GLY A 130 -24.47 4.81 15.79
CA GLY A 130 -24.57 5.76 16.91
C GLY A 130 -25.97 6.33 17.10
N ARG A 131 -26.71 6.61 16.02
CA ARG A 131 -28.10 7.07 16.08
C ARG A 131 -29.02 5.99 16.62
N ARG A 132 -28.89 4.75 16.15
CA ARG A 132 -29.69 3.60 16.65
C ARG A 132 -29.41 3.30 18.11
N ALA A 133 -28.17 3.36 18.56
CA ALA A 133 -27.83 3.13 19.95
C ALA A 133 -28.49 4.17 20.89
N ARG A 134 -28.60 5.43 20.44
CA ARG A 134 -29.27 6.49 21.22
C ARG A 134 -30.79 6.31 21.27
N SER A 135 -31.43 5.83 20.19
CA SER A 135 -32.89 5.61 20.17
C SER A 135 -33.30 4.44 21.07
N GLU A 136 -32.49 3.39 21.19
CA GLU A 136 -32.73 2.28 22.12
C GLU A 136 -32.73 2.74 23.57
N VAL A 137 -31.75 3.55 23.98
CA VAL A 137 -31.65 4.08 25.35
C VAL A 137 -32.87 4.96 25.68
N ARG A 138 -33.29 5.83 24.74
CA ARG A 138 -34.43 6.72 24.92
C ARG A 138 -35.75 5.96 25.07
N ASN A 139 -35.96 4.89 24.29
CA ASN A 139 -37.17 4.08 24.39
C ASN A 139 -37.23 3.26 25.68
N SER A 140 -36.09 2.81 26.20
CA SER A 140 -36.03 2.09 27.47
C SER A 140 -36.35 2.97 28.68
N SER A 141 -35.99 4.26 28.66
CA SER A 141 -36.31 5.19 29.75
C SER A 141 -37.81 5.53 29.82
N LEU A 142 -38.50 5.62 28.67
CA LEU A 142 -39.93 5.89 28.63
C LEU A 142 -40.81 4.73 29.14
N HIS A 143 -40.32 3.50 29.16
CA HIS A 143 -41.03 2.32 29.67
C HIS A 143 -40.86 2.11 31.18
N LEU A 144 -39.99 2.84 31.85
CA LEU A 144 -39.77 2.74 33.29
C LEU A 144 -40.60 3.77 34.08
N ASP A 145 -41.19 4.77 33.40
CA ASP A 145 -41.98 5.84 34.00
C ASP A 145 -43.52 5.59 33.91
N THR A 146 -43.96 4.39 33.50
CA THR A 146 -45.35 3.94 33.45
C THR A 146 -45.56 2.73 34.33
#